data_6c25f3fe09b5938cc327bd5435bb0839
#
_entry.id   6c25f3fe09b5938cc327bd5435bb0839
#
_cell.length_a   1.000
_cell.length_b   1.000
_cell.length_c   1.000
_cell.angle_alpha   90.00
_cell.angle_beta   90.00
_cell.angle_gamma   90.00
#
_symmetry.space_group_name_H-M   'P 1'
#
loop_
_entity.id
_entity.type
_entity.pdbx_description
1 polymer ?
#
loop_
_entity_poly.entity_id
_entity_poly.type
_entity_poly.pdbx_seq_one_letter_code
_entity_poly.pdbx_strand_id
1 'polypeptide(L)'
;MLLFSATFGGLQPMMGNHSRSESLFYYFRLEDQVPENHLLRLIDRHVNLDFVRAKLKDRYSDTGRPSIDPELLLRILLVGYLYGVTSERKLVEELRMHLAWRWFTGLGFDQEIPHHSTFSKNRHGRFQESNLFQELLRRSSRVASKPA
;
A
#
# COMPACT_ATOMS: atom_id res chain seq x y z
N MET A 1 9.22 64.14 -28.48
CA MET A 1 9.56 63.72 -27.13
C MET A 1 9.35 62.21 -27.08
N LEU A 2 10.43 61.42 -27.23
CA LEU A 2 10.39 59.96 -27.21
C LEU A 2 10.69 59.49 -25.79
N LEU A 3 9.67 59.01 -25.12
CA LEU A 3 9.80 58.30 -23.83
C LEU A 3 10.33 56.91 -24.09
N PHE A 4 11.61 56.68 -23.88
CA PHE A 4 12.18 55.34 -23.75
C PHE A 4 11.70 54.71 -22.44
N SER A 5 10.70 53.88 -22.51
CA SER A 5 10.36 52.96 -21.44
C SER A 5 11.46 51.91 -21.38
N ALA A 6 12.42 52.09 -20.48
CA ALA A 6 13.35 51.04 -20.14
C ALA A 6 12.58 49.98 -19.35
N THR A 7 12.19 48.95 -20.02
CA THR A 7 11.80 47.68 -19.34
C THR A 7 13.03 47.13 -18.67
N PHE A 8 13.17 47.42 -17.39
CA PHE A 8 14.05 46.69 -16.51
C PHE A 8 13.58 45.24 -16.51
N GLY A 9 14.28 44.44 -17.26
CA GLY A 9 14.17 42.96 -17.14
C GLY A 9 14.58 42.59 -15.74
N GLY A 10 13.59 42.48 -14.84
CA GLY A 10 13.83 42.03 -13.49
C GLY A 10 14.45 40.66 -13.56
N LEU A 11 15.67 40.53 -13.03
CA LEU A 11 16.29 39.24 -12.76
C LEU A 11 15.30 38.41 -11.95
N GLN A 12 14.69 37.43 -12.60
CA GLN A 12 13.86 36.47 -11.86
C GLN A 12 14.78 35.71 -10.90
N PRO A 13 14.45 35.66 -9.60
CA PRO A 13 15.26 34.93 -8.65
C PRO A 13 15.29 33.44 -9.09
N MET A 14 16.47 32.85 -9.20
CA MET A 14 16.64 31.44 -9.54
C MET A 14 16.12 30.53 -8.43
N MET A 15 15.88 31.07 -7.25
CA MET A 15 15.29 30.35 -6.12
C MET A 15 13.77 30.33 -6.28
N GLY A 16 13.20 29.14 -6.46
CA GLY A 16 11.77 28.92 -6.47
C GLY A 16 11.12 29.28 -5.15
N ASN A 17 9.90 29.81 -5.18
CA ASN A 17 9.12 30.10 -3.99
C ASN A 17 8.03 29.04 -3.84
N HIS A 18 7.99 28.36 -2.67
CA HIS A 18 6.96 27.37 -2.35
C HIS A 18 5.85 28.05 -1.53
N SER A 19 4.63 28.06 -2.06
CA SER A 19 3.46 28.43 -1.28
C SER A 19 2.77 27.18 -0.77
N ARG A 20 2.52 27.11 0.53
CA ARG A 20 1.76 26.02 1.11
C ARG A 20 0.31 26.10 0.63
N SER A 21 -0.17 25.03 0.01
CA SER A 21 -1.56 24.88 -0.40
C SER A 21 -2.27 23.95 0.56
N GLU A 22 -3.44 24.33 1.02
CA GLU A 22 -4.28 23.53 1.89
C GLU A 22 -5.71 23.61 1.38
N SER A 23 -6.30 22.47 1.07
CA SER A 23 -7.68 22.34 0.64
C SER A 23 -8.49 21.62 1.69
N LEU A 24 -9.73 22.07 1.92
CA LEU A 24 -10.66 21.40 2.82
C LEU A 24 -11.09 20.03 2.29
N PHE A 25 -11.17 19.89 0.97
CA PHE A 25 -11.53 18.64 0.30
C PHE A 25 -10.56 18.33 -0.81
N TYR A 26 -10.20 17.03 -0.92
CA TYR A 26 -9.39 16.47 -2.00
C TYR A 26 -10.19 15.40 -2.72
N TYR A 27 -10.40 15.56 -4.02
CA TYR A 27 -11.10 14.61 -4.87
C TYR A 27 -10.10 13.85 -5.73
N PHE A 28 -9.84 12.60 -5.37
CA PHE A 28 -9.01 11.70 -6.17
C PHE A 28 -9.35 10.24 -5.87
N ARG A 29 -9.00 9.35 -6.79
CA ARG A 29 -9.04 7.91 -6.56
C ARG A 29 -7.64 7.42 -6.26
N LEU A 30 -7.51 6.47 -5.33
CA LEU A 30 -6.22 5.83 -5.04
C LEU A 30 -5.60 5.18 -6.29
N GLU A 31 -6.46 4.62 -7.16
CA GLU A 31 -6.07 4.05 -8.44
C GLU A 31 -5.26 5.02 -9.31
N ASP A 32 -5.66 6.27 -9.35
CA ASP A 32 -5.04 7.30 -10.20
C ASP A 32 -3.71 7.82 -9.62
N GLN A 33 -3.44 7.55 -8.34
CA GLN A 33 -2.25 8.03 -7.64
C GLN A 33 -1.07 7.05 -7.72
N VAL A 34 -1.31 5.80 -8.10
CA VAL A 34 -0.27 4.77 -8.15
C VAL A 34 0.24 4.64 -9.58
N PRO A 35 1.53 4.89 -9.86
CA PRO A 35 2.10 4.75 -11.21
C PRO A 35 1.89 3.36 -11.81
N GLU A 36 1.72 3.29 -13.13
CA GLU A 36 1.48 2.01 -13.83
C GLU A 36 2.64 1.00 -13.70
N ASN A 37 3.86 1.48 -13.57
CA ASN A 37 5.07 0.66 -13.38
C ASN A 37 5.41 0.40 -11.91
N HIS A 38 4.53 0.74 -10.96
CA HIS A 38 4.77 0.53 -9.54
C HIS A 38 4.83 -0.96 -9.21
N LEU A 39 5.77 -1.36 -8.33
CA LEU A 39 5.96 -2.77 -7.94
C LEU A 39 4.67 -3.45 -7.47
N LEU A 40 3.88 -2.78 -6.66
CA LEU A 40 2.63 -3.35 -6.14
C LEU A 40 1.58 -3.58 -7.24
N ARG A 41 1.57 -2.79 -8.33
CA ARG A 41 0.74 -3.07 -9.49
C ARG A 41 1.18 -4.32 -10.22
N LEU A 42 2.48 -4.51 -10.39
CA LEU A 42 3.02 -5.71 -11.02
C LEU A 42 2.66 -6.96 -10.21
N ILE A 43 2.78 -6.89 -8.90
CA ILE A 43 2.40 -7.97 -8.00
C ILE A 43 0.90 -8.26 -8.08
N ASP A 44 0.06 -7.24 -8.01
CA ASP A 44 -1.40 -7.38 -8.06
C ASP A 44 -1.88 -8.04 -9.36
N ARG A 45 -1.26 -7.70 -10.49
CA ARG A 45 -1.58 -8.30 -11.81
C ARG A 45 -1.14 -9.77 -11.94
N HIS A 46 -0.06 -10.16 -11.29
CA HIS A 46 0.58 -11.46 -11.53
C HIS A 46 0.46 -12.45 -10.37
N VAL A 47 0.09 -12.00 -9.19
CA VAL A 47 -0.09 -12.83 -8.01
C VAL A 47 -1.57 -12.97 -7.70
N ASN A 48 -2.13 -14.12 -8.07
CA ASN A 48 -3.50 -14.46 -7.69
C ASN A 48 -3.54 -14.90 -6.22
N LEU A 49 -4.39 -14.28 -5.42
CA LEU A 49 -4.59 -14.58 -4.01
C LEU A 49 -5.87 -15.40 -3.73
N ASP A 50 -6.61 -15.81 -4.75
CA ASP A 50 -7.86 -16.57 -4.58
C ASP A 50 -7.64 -17.88 -3.83
N PHE A 51 -6.46 -18.48 -3.97
CA PHE A 51 -6.09 -19.72 -3.27
C PHE A 51 -6.05 -19.58 -1.75
N VAL A 52 -5.89 -18.36 -1.24
CA VAL A 52 -5.78 -18.06 0.19
C VAL A 52 -7.04 -18.44 0.94
N ARG A 53 -8.18 -18.03 0.42
CA ARG A 53 -9.49 -18.36 1.00
C ARG A 53 -9.75 -19.85 1.01
N ALA A 54 -9.42 -20.53 -0.08
CA ALA A 54 -9.58 -21.98 -0.19
C ALA A 54 -8.72 -22.75 0.83
N LYS A 55 -7.44 -22.36 0.98
CA LYS A 55 -6.52 -22.98 1.94
C LYS A 55 -6.87 -22.72 3.40
N LEU A 56 -7.51 -21.60 3.69
CA LEU A 56 -7.82 -21.20 5.07
C LEU A 56 -9.26 -21.53 5.48
N LYS A 57 -10.11 -22.02 4.57
CA LYS A 57 -11.53 -22.28 4.83
C LYS A 57 -11.74 -23.13 6.08
N ASP A 58 -11.00 -24.23 6.23
CA ASP A 58 -11.13 -25.16 7.34
C ASP A 58 -10.59 -24.63 8.67
N ARG A 59 -9.88 -23.49 8.63
CA ARG A 59 -9.29 -22.84 9.83
C ARG A 59 -10.12 -21.66 10.35
N TYR A 60 -11.17 -21.30 9.64
CA TYR A 60 -12.13 -20.29 10.06
C TYR A 60 -13.38 -20.96 10.59
N SER A 61 -13.79 -20.60 11.79
CA SER A 61 -15.05 -21.07 12.37
C SER A 61 -16.24 -20.46 11.64
N ASP A 62 -17.26 -21.26 11.40
CA ASP A 62 -18.54 -20.79 10.85
C ASP A 62 -19.36 -20.02 11.87
N THR A 63 -18.95 -20.01 13.14
CA THR A 63 -19.64 -19.38 14.25
C THR A 63 -18.71 -18.40 14.99
N GLY A 64 -19.26 -17.27 15.42
CA GLY A 64 -18.56 -16.29 16.21
C GLY A 64 -18.44 -14.92 15.54
N ARG A 65 -17.64 -14.02 16.16
CA ARG A 65 -17.38 -12.68 15.62
C ARG A 65 -16.65 -12.79 14.27
N PRO A 66 -17.10 -12.08 13.22
CA PRO A 66 -16.40 -12.03 11.95
C PRO A 66 -14.93 -11.68 12.15
N SER A 67 -14.04 -12.55 11.66
CA SER A 67 -12.62 -12.27 11.70
C SER A 67 -12.21 -11.45 10.48
N ILE A 68 -11.05 -10.81 10.58
CA ILE A 68 -10.51 -10.03 9.48
C ILE A 68 -10.27 -10.91 8.26
N ASP A 69 -10.46 -10.31 7.08
CA ASP A 69 -10.21 -10.98 5.80
C ASP A 69 -8.76 -11.47 5.69
N PRO A 70 -8.53 -12.77 5.46
CA PRO A 70 -7.20 -13.33 5.35
C PRO A 70 -6.41 -12.78 4.17
N GLU A 71 -7.06 -12.45 3.07
CA GLU A 71 -6.41 -11.82 1.93
C GLU A 71 -5.87 -10.44 2.28
N LEU A 72 -6.68 -9.63 2.97
CA LEU A 72 -6.26 -8.32 3.46
C LEU A 72 -5.03 -8.43 4.36
N LEU A 73 -5.04 -9.35 5.32
CA LEU A 73 -3.90 -9.56 6.21
C LEU A 73 -2.63 -9.95 5.45
N LEU A 74 -2.76 -10.86 4.48
CA LEU A 74 -1.62 -11.29 3.67
C LEU A 74 -1.08 -10.16 2.80
N ARG A 75 -1.93 -9.32 2.22
CA ARG A 75 -1.52 -8.14 1.46
C ARG A 75 -0.73 -7.17 2.35
N ILE A 76 -1.18 -6.91 3.57
CA ILE A 76 -0.47 -6.05 4.51
C ILE A 76 0.89 -6.65 4.92
N LEU A 77 0.94 -7.93 5.24
CA LEU A 77 2.19 -8.61 5.59
C LEU A 77 3.18 -8.64 4.41
N LEU A 78 2.68 -8.83 3.20
CA LEU A 78 3.49 -8.79 1.99
C LEU A 78 4.12 -7.40 1.77
N VAL A 79 3.35 -6.34 1.96
CA VAL A 79 3.87 -4.96 1.93
C VAL A 79 4.98 -4.80 2.96
N GLY A 80 4.77 -5.23 4.20
CA GLY A 80 5.80 -5.18 5.25
C GLY A 80 7.08 -5.89 4.83
N TYR A 81 6.98 -7.05 4.25
CA TYR A 81 8.12 -7.82 3.76
C TYR A 81 8.86 -7.11 2.60
N LEU A 82 8.13 -6.66 1.58
CA LEU A 82 8.69 -6.02 0.39
C LEU A 82 9.43 -4.72 0.71
N TYR A 83 8.93 -3.98 1.69
CA TYR A 83 9.51 -2.69 2.11
C TYR A 83 10.40 -2.77 3.35
N GLY A 84 10.66 -3.98 3.84
CA GLY A 84 11.57 -4.21 4.97
C GLY A 84 11.06 -3.69 6.32
N VAL A 85 9.73 -3.59 6.49
CA VAL A 85 9.11 -3.15 7.75
C VAL A 85 8.86 -4.36 8.63
N THR A 86 9.70 -4.55 9.64
CA THR A 86 9.64 -5.71 10.54
C THR A 86 8.68 -5.53 11.72
N SER A 87 8.41 -4.28 12.10
CA SER A 87 7.48 -3.96 13.21
C SER A 87 6.04 -3.85 12.69
N GLU A 88 5.16 -4.67 13.20
CA GLU A 88 3.73 -4.66 12.86
C GLU A 88 3.06 -3.34 13.26
N ARG A 89 3.48 -2.73 14.36
CA ARG A 89 2.99 -1.40 14.76
C ARG A 89 3.40 -0.33 13.75
N LYS A 90 4.69 -0.32 13.36
CA LYS A 90 5.19 0.60 12.35
C LYS A 90 4.51 0.37 11.00
N LEU A 91 4.29 -0.87 10.63
CA LEU A 91 3.60 -1.22 9.39
C LEU A 91 2.18 -0.62 9.33
N VAL A 92 1.43 -0.69 10.42
CA VAL A 92 0.09 -0.08 10.51
C VAL A 92 0.16 1.45 10.45
N GLU A 93 1.12 2.06 11.11
CA GLU A 93 1.33 3.51 11.07
C GLU A 93 1.67 4.00 9.66
N GLU A 94 2.61 3.36 8.99
CA GLU A 94 3.02 3.66 7.61
C GLU A 94 1.88 3.43 6.61
N LEU A 95 1.11 2.35 6.77
CA LEU A 95 -0.04 2.04 5.92
C LEU A 95 -1.07 3.17 5.90
N ARG A 96 -1.23 3.88 7.01
CA ARG A 96 -2.14 5.04 7.09
C ARG A 96 -1.76 6.16 6.14
N MET A 97 -0.47 6.35 5.91
CA MET A 97 0.10 7.48 5.18
C MET A 97 0.48 7.17 3.74
N HIS A 98 0.57 5.89 3.37
CA HIS A 98 1.13 5.48 2.09
C HIS A 98 0.03 5.14 1.07
N LEU A 99 -0.12 5.96 0.03
CA LEU A 99 -1.18 5.82 -0.98
C LEU A 99 -1.14 4.47 -1.72
N ALA A 100 0.04 4.05 -2.18
CA ALA A 100 0.18 2.79 -2.91
C ALA A 100 -0.10 1.56 -2.03
N TRP A 101 0.23 1.62 -0.76
CA TRP A 101 -0.09 0.53 0.18
C TRP A 101 -1.58 0.43 0.46
N ARG A 102 -2.25 1.58 0.62
CA ARG A 102 -3.71 1.62 0.74
C ARG A 102 -4.39 1.07 -0.51
N TRP A 103 -3.93 1.48 -1.67
CA TRP A 103 -4.43 0.96 -2.94
C TRP A 103 -4.27 -0.56 -3.02
N PHE A 104 -3.07 -1.08 -2.77
CA PHE A 104 -2.77 -2.51 -2.85
C PHE A 104 -3.55 -3.36 -1.85
N THR A 105 -3.81 -2.84 -0.67
CA THR A 105 -4.60 -3.52 0.37
C THR A 105 -6.11 -3.32 0.20
N GLY A 106 -6.52 -2.42 -0.68
CA GLY A 106 -7.93 -2.08 -0.88
C GLY A 106 -8.55 -1.25 0.25
N LEU A 107 -7.73 -0.63 1.11
CA LEU A 107 -8.19 0.18 2.23
C LEU A 107 -8.32 1.65 1.84
N GLY A 108 -9.55 2.12 1.67
CA GLY A 108 -9.87 3.53 1.51
C GLY A 108 -9.58 4.34 2.79
N PHE A 109 -9.61 5.68 2.68
CA PHE A 109 -9.36 6.55 3.83
C PHE A 109 -10.45 6.52 4.89
N ASP A 110 -11.65 6.13 4.52
CA ASP A 110 -12.83 5.94 5.37
C ASP A 110 -12.84 4.59 6.10
N GLN A 111 -11.94 3.68 5.73
CA GLN A 111 -11.85 2.36 6.33
C GLN A 111 -10.83 2.29 7.45
N GLU A 112 -11.19 1.58 8.50
CA GLU A 112 -10.31 1.33 9.64
C GLU A 112 -9.22 0.32 9.28
N ILE A 113 -7.99 0.65 9.63
CA ILE A 113 -6.85 -0.26 9.48
C ILE A 113 -6.85 -1.23 10.65
N PRO A 114 -6.66 -2.53 10.40
CA PRO A 114 -6.60 -3.53 11.46
C PRO A 114 -5.54 -3.22 12.51
N HIS A 115 -5.86 -3.49 13.77
CA HIS A 115 -4.91 -3.28 14.85
C HIS A 115 -3.71 -4.25 14.75
N HIS A 116 -2.51 -3.78 15.09
CA HIS A 116 -1.28 -4.56 14.96
C HIS A 116 -1.31 -5.92 15.68
N SER A 117 -2.01 -6.03 16.82
CA SER A 117 -2.14 -7.31 17.55
C SER A 117 -2.88 -8.39 16.76
N THR A 118 -3.70 -8.01 15.77
CA THR A 118 -4.39 -8.95 14.90
C THR A 118 -3.39 -9.68 13.99
N PHE A 119 -2.33 -9.00 13.54
CA PHE A 119 -1.28 -9.62 12.72
C PHE A 119 -0.50 -10.67 13.48
N SER A 120 -0.08 -10.38 14.72
CA SER A 120 0.65 -11.31 15.55
C SER A 120 -0.12 -12.61 15.77
N LYS A 121 -1.41 -12.51 16.12
CA LYS A 121 -2.27 -13.68 16.34
C LYS A 121 -2.43 -14.55 15.10
N ASN A 122 -2.59 -13.93 13.92
CA ASN A 122 -2.77 -14.67 12.67
C ASN A 122 -1.44 -15.20 12.12
N ARG A 123 -0.34 -14.44 12.26
CA ARG A 123 0.99 -14.84 11.80
C ARG A 123 1.51 -16.08 12.53
N HIS A 124 1.37 -16.11 13.86
CA HIS A 124 1.82 -17.24 14.68
C HIS A 124 0.82 -18.39 14.74
N GLY A 125 -0.42 -18.18 14.33
CA GLY A 125 -1.45 -19.20 14.27
C GLY A 125 -1.68 -19.70 12.85
N ARG A 126 -2.72 -19.17 12.20
CA ARG A 126 -3.28 -19.69 10.94
C ARG A 126 -2.31 -19.70 9.76
N PHE A 127 -1.42 -18.70 9.66
CA PHE A 127 -0.54 -18.55 8.49
C PHE A 127 0.74 -19.36 8.59
N GLN A 128 1.31 -19.50 9.79
CA GLN A 128 2.53 -20.27 10.00
C GLN A 128 2.30 -21.77 9.70
N GLU A 129 1.20 -22.31 10.16
CA GLU A 129 0.85 -23.72 9.94
C GLU A 129 0.47 -24.05 8.48
N SER A 130 0.08 -23.05 7.68
CA SER A 130 -0.39 -23.24 6.32
C SER A 130 0.67 -23.04 5.23
N ASN A 131 1.88 -22.59 5.57
CA ASN A 131 2.94 -22.19 4.64
C ASN A 131 2.50 -21.14 3.59
N LEU A 132 1.38 -20.49 3.82
CA LEU A 132 0.77 -19.53 2.88
C LEU A 132 1.67 -18.36 2.57
N PHE A 133 2.31 -17.82 3.61
CA PHE A 133 3.17 -16.67 3.44
C PHE A 133 4.42 -17.00 2.62
N GLN A 134 5.01 -18.16 2.83
CA GLN A 134 6.15 -18.62 2.03
C GLN A 134 5.78 -18.84 0.56
N GLU A 135 4.60 -19.39 0.30
CA GLU A 135 4.10 -19.55 -1.07
C GLU A 135 3.85 -18.20 -1.74
N LEU A 136 3.27 -17.24 -1.00
CA LEU A 136 3.04 -15.88 -1.47
C LEU A 136 4.36 -15.18 -1.82
N LEU A 137 5.36 -15.28 -0.96
CA LEU A 137 6.69 -14.70 -1.20
C LEU A 137 7.35 -15.29 -2.44
N ARG A 138 7.25 -16.60 -2.62
CA ARG A 138 7.79 -17.29 -3.80
C ARG A 138 7.12 -16.81 -5.09
N ARG A 139 5.80 -16.59 -5.07
CA ARG A 139 5.06 -16.06 -6.22
C ARG A 139 5.45 -14.61 -6.52
N SER A 140 5.57 -13.78 -5.48
CA SER A 140 5.92 -12.36 -5.61
C SER A 140 7.36 -12.16 -6.11
N SER A 141 8.33 -12.94 -5.62
CA SER A 141 9.72 -12.85 -6.06
C SER A 141 9.91 -13.26 -7.54
N ARG A 142 9.12 -14.21 -8.04
CA ARG A 142 9.12 -14.55 -9.47
C ARG A 142 8.66 -13.41 -10.37
N VAL A 143 7.75 -12.57 -9.87
CA VAL A 143 7.29 -11.38 -10.61
C VAL A 143 8.36 -10.30 -10.61
N ALA A 144 8.98 -10.03 -9.46
CA ALA A 144 10.02 -9.02 -9.32
C ALA A 144 11.30 -9.36 -10.10
N SER A 145 11.59 -10.64 -10.35
CA SER A 145 12.79 -11.10 -11.08
C SER A 145 12.59 -11.23 -12.60
N LYS A 146 11.39 -11.00 -13.13
CA LYS A 146 11.20 -10.95 -14.59
C LYS A 146 11.76 -9.64 -15.13
N PRO A 147 12.71 -9.69 -16.08
CA PRO A 147 13.15 -8.49 -16.78
C PRO A 147 11.97 -7.87 -17.54
N ALA A 148 11.97 -6.56 -17.54
CA ALA A 148 10.96 -5.78 -18.25
C ALA A 148 11.01 -6.03 -19.76
#